data_de4d493bac5664ca5871e08d50190744
#
_entry.id   de4d493bac5664ca5871e08d50190744
#
_cell.length_a   1.000
_cell.length_b   1.000
_cell.length_c   1.000
_cell.angle_alpha   90.00
_cell.angle_beta   90.00
_cell.angle_gamma   90.00
#
_symmetry.space_group_name_H-M   'P 1'
#
loop_
_entity.id
_entity.type
_entity.pdbx_description
1 polymer ?
#
loop_
_entity_poly.entity_id
_entity_poly.type
_entity_poly.pdbx_seq_one_letter_code
_entity_poly.pdbx_strand_id
1 'polypeptide(L)'
;VSSAASDVYKRQVQDDAPYSYENGTSLRNYDNNYRGFTTLREAITNSINVVTVKTLTEIGTQVGFDYLDDFGFTTIVPEDNTQSLCLGGLTKGVYNLELTAAYATIANGGTYTKPRFFTKILDHDGNVLIDNTPQTHTVLKDTTAWLITSAMKDVMTQGTGVAANISNMPVAGKSGTTTKNRDSLFAGFSPYYTCVVWGGYDDNSPLKSTRYTKNVWKAVMQRVNEGLEYRDFEKPEGIETATVCKKSGKLAVAGICDCDPRGNQVYTEYFASGTVPTEICDHHVRATICTASMKIANEFCPEETKQTNIYIIGGSANSGDGPYLLSDELANSTCDVHNASTNTTDALENIGGFLDKNEKKDKKDKKDNTNDNDNPNDDNKNPDNNNNPDTPSDDNKNDDDNKNDDDNNNDFENPSEEGE
;
A
#
# COMPACT_ATOMS: atom_id res chain seq x y z
N VAL A 1 3.40 -12.53 16.60
CA VAL A 1 3.83 -11.13 16.44
C VAL A 1 2.87 -10.13 17.07
N SER A 2 1.65 -10.53 17.37
CA SER A 2 0.61 -9.59 17.76
C SER A 2 0.24 -9.58 19.25
N SER A 3 0.91 -10.36 20.11
CA SER A 3 0.70 -10.26 21.57
C SER A 3 1.33 -8.99 22.16
N ALA A 4 2.26 -8.36 21.46
CA ALA A 4 2.69 -7.00 21.71
C ALA A 4 1.64 -5.95 21.28
N ALA A 5 0.35 -6.33 21.24
CA ALA A 5 -0.74 -5.48 20.73
C ALA A 5 -0.89 -4.15 21.49
N SER A 6 -0.41 -4.05 22.71
CA SER A 6 -0.38 -2.76 23.43
C SER A 6 0.64 -1.76 22.87
N ASP A 7 1.70 -2.28 22.16
CA ASP A 7 2.71 -1.45 21.52
C ASP A 7 2.55 -1.33 20.01
N VAL A 8 1.69 -2.18 19.38
CA VAL A 8 1.44 -2.19 17.93
C VAL A 8 0.91 -0.86 17.46
N TYR A 9 0.17 -0.13 18.30
CA TYR A 9 -0.34 1.18 17.95
C TYR A 9 0.78 2.18 17.59
N LYS A 10 1.86 2.25 18.37
CA LYS A 10 2.99 3.17 18.10
C LYS A 10 3.80 2.79 16.84
N ARG A 11 3.60 1.56 16.33
CA ARG A 11 4.34 0.96 15.22
C ARG A 11 3.47 0.59 14.02
N GLN A 12 2.26 1.12 13.98
CA GLN A 12 1.25 0.78 12.97
C GLN A 12 1.66 1.22 11.56
N VAL A 13 2.52 2.22 11.43
CA VAL A 13 3.07 2.73 10.17
C VAL A 13 4.58 2.64 10.20
N GLN A 14 5.16 2.13 9.12
CA GLN A 14 6.59 2.06 8.88
C GLN A 14 6.94 2.77 7.57
N ASP A 15 8.13 3.37 7.50
CA ASP A 15 8.64 3.92 6.26
C ASP A 15 9.17 2.78 5.36
N ASP A 16 8.44 2.47 4.30
CA ASP A 16 8.86 1.56 3.23
C ASP A 16 9.87 2.28 2.34
N ALA A 17 11.13 2.18 2.69
CA ALA A 17 12.29 2.81 2.06
C ALA A 17 13.45 1.81 1.95
N PRO A 18 14.51 2.09 1.17
CA PRO A 18 15.69 1.24 1.12
C PRO A 18 16.18 0.84 2.50
N TYR A 19 16.32 -0.45 2.75
CA TYR A 19 16.65 -1.00 4.06
C TYR A 19 17.63 -2.18 3.91
N SER A 20 18.45 -2.41 4.92
CA SER A 20 19.33 -3.57 5.00
C SER A 20 19.12 -4.30 6.32
N TYR A 21 19.27 -5.62 6.28
CA TYR A 21 19.35 -6.44 7.49
C TYR A 21 20.56 -6.02 8.34
N GLU A 22 20.57 -6.41 9.61
CA GLU A 22 21.70 -6.14 10.54
C GLU A 22 23.05 -6.69 10.02
N ASN A 23 23.02 -7.75 9.23
CA ASN A 23 24.21 -8.32 8.60
C ASN A 23 24.68 -7.55 7.34
N GLY A 24 24.05 -6.42 7.01
CA GLY A 24 24.38 -5.56 5.87
C GLY A 24 23.79 -6.01 4.53
N THR A 25 23.09 -7.15 4.47
CA THR A 25 22.44 -7.60 3.23
C THR A 25 21.26 -6.70 2.89
N SER A 26 21.19 -6.20 1.65
CA SER A 26 20.09 -5.34 1.19
C SER A 26 18.78 -6.11 1.12
N LEU A 27 17.73 -5.52 1.71
CA LEU A 27 16.35 -6.02 1.63
C LEU A 27 15.58 -5.23 0.56
N ARG A 28 14.77 -5.94 -0.23
CA ARG A 28 13.93 -5.35 -1.26
C ARG A 28 12.51 -5.89 -1.18
N ASN A 29 11.55 -5.07 -1.58
CA ASN A 29 10.22 -5.54 -1.90
C ASN A 29 10.24 -6.36 -3.20
N TYR A 30 9.24 -7.23 -3.39
CA TYR A 30 9.18 -8.14 -4.55
C TYR A 30 9.10 -7.38 -5.89
N ASP A 31 8.52 -6.17 -5.88
CA ASP A 31 8.35 -5.30 -7.05
C ASP A 31 9.47 -4.24 -7.18
N ASN A 32 10.46 -4.27 -6.28
CA ASN A 32 11.56 -3.30 -6.19
C ASN A 32 11.13 -1.83 -5.97
N ASN A 33 9.86 -1.60 -5.59
CA ASN A 33 9.34 -0.27 -5.29
C ASN A 33 9.29 -0.03 -3.78
N TYR A 34 9.44 1.22 -3.39
CA TYR A 34 9.31 1.68 -2.01
C TYR A 34 8.21 2.74 -1.93
N ARG A 35 7.27 2.58 -1.00
CA ARG A 35 6.02 3.35 -0.95
C ARG A 35 6.05 4.51 0.03
N GLY A 36 7.09 4.61 0.86
CA GLY A 36 7.17 5.55 1.98
C GLY A 36 6.32 5.08 3.16
N PHE A 37 5.80 5.99 3.94
CA PHE A 37 4.98 5.65 5.11
C PHE A 37 3.79 4.77 4.74
N THR A 38 3.78 3.56 5.28
CA THR A 38 2.88 2.46 4.92
C THR A 38 2.35 1.79 6.17
N THR A 39 1.04 1.58 6.24
CA THR A 39 0.38 0.89 7.36
C THR A 39 0.70 -0.61 7.35
N LEU A 40 0.64 -1.27 8.52
CA LEU A 40 0.77 -2.73 8.61
C LEU A 40 -0.33 -3.46 7.82
N ARG A 41 -1.55 -2.92 7.80
CA ARG A 41 -2.64 -3.46 6.96
C ARG A 41 -2.25 -3.46 5.48
N GLU A 42 -1.76 -2.34 4.99
CA GLU A 42 -1.31 -2.22 3.59
C GLU A 42 -0.11 -3.12 3.29
N ALA A 43 0.81 -3.26 4.26
CA ALA A 43 1.94 -4.18 4.15
C ALA A 43 1.51 -5.64 4.04
N ILE A 44 0.53 -6.08 4.82
CA ILE A 44 -0.06 -7.42 4.73
C ILE A 44 -0.76 -7.59 3.38
N THR A 45 -1.60 -6.62 2.99
CA THR A 45 -2.39 -6.63 1.76
C THR A 45 -1.51 -6.77 0.51
N ASN A 46 -0.42 -6.02 0.44
CA ASN A 46 0.49 -5.97 -0.71
C ASN A 46 1.78 -6.78 -0.51
N SER A 47 1.90 -7.51 0.60
CA SER A 47 3.08 -8.33 0.90
C SER A 47 4.41 -7.56 0.88
N ILE A 48 4.47 -6.42 1.60
CA ILE A 48 5.61 -5.51 1.61
C ILE A 48 6.67 -6.01 2.60
N ASN A 49 7.82 -6.43 2.07
CA ASN A 49 8.88 -7.06 2.85
C ASN A 49 9.52 -6.10 3.86
N VAL A 50 9.86 -4.88 3.42
CA VAL A 50 10.59 -3.90 4.23
C VAL A 50 9.81 -3.56 5.51
N VAL A 51 8.52 -3.26 5.38
CA VAL A 51 7.66 -2.94 6.52
C VAL A 51 7.57 -4.12 7.48
N THR A 52 7.42 -5.35 6.96
CA THR A 52 7.32 -6.56 7.77
C THR A 52 8.60 -6.81 8.57
N VAL A 53 9.77 -6.68 7.93
CA VAL A 53 11.07 -6.88 8.60
C VAL A 53 11.34 -5.79 9.64
N LYS A 54 11.08 -4.53 9.32
CA LYS A 54 11.21 -3.44 10.29
C LYS A 54 10.33 -3.68 11.53
N THR A 55 9.09 -4.10 11.31
CA THR A 55 8.15 -4.41 12.40
C THR A 55 8.68 -5.54 13.29
N LEU A 56 9.16 -6.65 12.70
CA LEU A 56 9.73 -7.74 13.51
C LEU A 56 10.99 -7.30 14.25
N THR A 57 11.86 -6.51 13.61
CA THR A 57 13.08 -5.98 14.24
C THR A 57 12.75 -5.14 15.47
N GLU A 58 11.73 -4.30 15.40
CA GLU A 58 11.31 -3.47 16.53
C GLU A 58 10.68 -4.26 17.68
N ILE A 59 9.91 -5.31 17.38
CA ILE A 59 9.29 -6.19 18.38
C ILE A 59 10.34 -7.11 19.02
N GLY A 60 11.38 -7.43 18.27
CA GLY A 60 12.39 -8.42 18.58
C GLY A 60 12.12 -9.76 17.90
N THR A 61 13.15 -10.33 17.26
CA THR A 61 13.03 -11.60 16.50
C THR A 61 12.66 -12.78 17.38
N GLN A 62 13.13 -12.78 18.64
CA GLN A 62 12.82 -13.83 19.62
C GLN A 62 11.31 -13.96 19.86
N VAL A 63 10.59 -12.84 19.94
CA VAL A 63 9.12 -12.87 20.13
C VAL A 63 8.44 -13.59 18.96
N GLY A 64 8.84 -13.29 17.72
CA GLY A 64 8.32 -13.97 16.55
C GLY A 64 8.67 -15.45 16.52
N PHE A 65 9.87 -15.79 16.96
CA PHE A 65 10.38 -17.17 17.05
C PHE A 65 9.58 -17.99 18.08
N ASP A 66 9.35 -17.47 19.28
CA ASP A 66 8.60 -18.15 20.34
C ASP A 66 7.15 -18.45 19.91
N TYR A 67 6.51 -17.55 19.16
CA TYR A 67 5.18 -17.78 18.62
C TYR A 67 5.09 -18.95 17.65
N LEU A 68 6.16 -19.29 16.92
CA LEU A 68 6.14 -20.44 16.01
C LEU A 68 6.00 -21.78 16.77
N ASP A 69 6.62 -21.88 17.95
CA ASP A 69 6.43 -23.05 18.82
C ASP A 69 4.99 -23.13 19.33
N ASP A 70 4.42 -22.00 19.78
CA ASP A 70 3.03 -21.92 20.22
C ASP A 70 2.03 -22.28 19.11
N PHE A 71 2.35 -21.98 17.83
CA PHE A 71 1.57 -22.38 16.67
C PHE A 71 1.79 -23.86 16.25
N GLY A 72 2.66 -24.58 16.96
CA GLY A 72 2.89 -26.01 16.79
C GLY A 72 3.79 -26.41 15.64
N PHE A 73 4.70 -25.52 15.19
CA PHE A 73 5.71 -25.85 14.19
C PHE A 73 6.84 -26.67 14.83
N THR A 74 7.16 -27.83 14.24
CA THR A 74 8.14 -28.77 14.78
C THR A 74 9.50 -28.76 14.09
N THR A 75 9.62 -28.04 12.98
CA THR A 75 10.84 -28.00 12.14
C THR A 75 11.72 -26.79 12.42
N ILE A 76 11.28 -25.87 13.29
CA ILE A 76 11.99 -24.64 13.64
C ILE A 76 13.26 -24.98 14.41
N VAL A 77 14.35 -24.29 14.06
CA VAL A 77 15.66 -24.45 14.68
C VAL A 77 16.18 -23.09 15.18
N PRO A 78 17.12 -23.06 16.16
CA PRO A 78 17.61 -21.78 16.71
C PRO A 78 18.17 -20.80 15.66
N GLU A 79 18.70 -21.30 14.55
CA GLU A 79 19.23 -20.52 13.44
C GLU A 79 18.14 -19.73 12.69
N ASP A 80 16.86 -20.08 12.88
CA ASP A 80 15.72 -19.38 12.29
C ASP A 80 15.37 -18.08 13.03
N ASN A 81 15.94 -17.86 14.24
CA ASN A 81 15.74 -16.63 15.00
C ASN A 81 16.49 -15.44 14.39
N THR A 82 16.03 -15.01 13.25
CA THR A 82 16.61 -13.92 12.45
C THR A 82 15.53 -12.95 11.96
N GLN A 83 15.94 -11.79 11.46
CA GLN A 83 15.00 -10.82 10.85
C GLN A 83 14.24 -11.38 9.63
N SER A 84 14.80 -12.37 8.92
CA SER A 84 14.15 -13.01 7.76
C SER A 84 13.00 -13.97 8.15
N LEU A 85 12.87 -14.29 9.43
CA LEU A 85 11.80 -15.15 9.95
C LEU A 85 10.40 -14.67 9.51
N CYS A 86 10.14 -13.38 9.59
CA CYS A 86 8.84 -12.81 9.23
C CYS A 86 8.51 -12.88 7.73
N LEU A 87 9.48 -13.21 6.89
CA LEU A 87 9.30 -13.46 5.46
C LEU A 87 9.20 -14.94 5.13
N GLY A 88 9.25 -15.83 6.15
CA GLY A 88 9.27 -17.28 5.98
C GLY A 88 10.64 -17.85 5.60
N GLY A 89 11.72 -17.10 5.92
CA GLY A 89 13.10 -17.56 5.72
C GLY A 89 13.51 -18.59 6.77
N LEU A 90 13.08 -19.85 6.61
CA LEU A 90 13.29 -20.95 7.54
C LEU A 90 14.30 -21.96 6.98
N THR A 91 15.16 -22.50 7.86
CA THR A 91 16.23 -23.43 7.51
C THR A 91 15.71 -24.75 6.95
N LYS A 92 14.67 -25.30 7.57
CA LYS A 92 14.06 -26.60 7.19
C LYS A 92 12.69 -26.45 6.53
N GLY A 93 12.12 -25.21 6.50
CA GLY A 93 10.73 -25.00 6.10
C GLY A 93 9.74 -25.53 7.14
N VAL A 94 8.49 -25.75 6.72
CA VAL A 94 7.41 -26.22 7.59
C VAL A 94 6.57 -27.28 6.90
N TYR A 95 5.93 -28.15 7.68
CA TYR A 95 4.95 -29.07 7.13
C TYR A 95 3.65 -28.33 6.77
N ASN A 96 3.05 -28.67 5.62
CA ASN A 96 1.80 -28.06 5.17
C ASN A 96 0.66 -28.25 6.19
N LEU A 97 0.64 -29.37 6.90
CA LEU A 97 -0.34 -29.64 7.95
C LEU A 97 -0.21 -28.68 9.14
N GLU A 98 1.03 -28.39 9.58
CA GLU A 98 1.31 -27.44 10.67
C GLU A 98 0.95 -26.02 10.27
N LEU A 99 1.26 -25.62 9.03
CA LEU A 99 0.86 -24.34 8.48
C LEU A 99 -0.67 -24.21 8.41
N THR A 100 -1.37 -25.30 8.05
CA THR A 100 -2.84 -25.34 8.05
C THR A 100 -3.38 -25.14 9.46
N ALA A 101 -2.79 -25.81 10.48
CA ALA A 101 -3.19 -25.65 11.87
C ALA A 101 -2.93 -24.23 12.40
N ALA A 102 -1.83 -23.61 12.01
CA ALA A 102 -1.52 -22.22 12.38
C ALA A 102 -2.55 -21.24 11.79
N TYR A 103 -2.94 -21.38 10.51
CA TYR A 103 -4.01 -20.57 9.93
C TYR A 103 -5.39 -20.88 10.51
N ALA A 104 -5.66 -22.16 10.86
CA ALA A 104 -6.87 -22.55 11.58
C ALA A 104 -6.94 -21.90 12.98
N THR A 105 -5.80 -21.70 13.65
CA THR A 105 -5.72 -20.99 14.93
C THR A 105 -6.20 -19.55 14.79
N ILE A 106 -5.80 -18.83 13.73
CA ILE A 106 -6.29 -17.48 13.44
C ILE A 106 -7.80 -17.50 13.17
N ALA A 107 -8.25 -18.43 12.31
CA ALA A 107 -9.67 -18.60 11.98
C ALA A 107 -10.55 -18.93 13.21
N ASN A 108 -9.98 -19.60 14.20
CA ASN A 108 -10.62 -20.04 15.45
C ASN A 108 -10.38 -19.07 16.63
N GLY A 109 -10.32 -17.77 16.36
CA GLY A 109 -10.20 -16.75 17.39
C GLY A 109 -8.93 -16.84 18.25
N GLY A 110 -7.84 -17.40 17.69
CA GLY A 110 -6.54 -17.51 18.37
C GLY A 110 -6.34 -18.81 19.16
N THR A 111 -7.28 -19.75 19.11
CA THR A 111 -7.18 -21.05 19.80
C THR A 111 -6.59 -22.10 18.86
N TYR A 112 -5.38 -22.55 19.17
CA TYR A 112 -4.74 -23.67 18.48
C TYR A 112 -5.42 -24.99 18.83
N THR A 113 -5.59 -25.84 17.81
CA THR A 113 -6.06 -27.21 17.97
C THR A 113 -5.08 -28.14 17.26
N LYS A 114 -4.50 -29.09 18.00
CA LYS A 114 -3.59 -30.07 17.41
C LYS A 114 -4.28 -30.86 16.30
N PRO A 115 -3.69 -30.95 15.10
CA PRO A 115 -4.26 -31.69 13.98
C PRO A 115 -4.46 -33.17 14.34
N ARG A 116 -5.58 -33.76 13.91
CA ARG A 116 -5.91 -35.17 14.12
C ARG A 116 -6.71 -35.70 12.93
N PHE A 117 -6.55 -37.01 12.65
CA PHE A 117 -7.22 -37.70 11.55
C PHE A 117 -8.35 -38.62 12.01
N PHE A 118 -8.48 -38.86 13.30
CA PHE A 118 -9.55 -39.64 13.90
C PHE A 118 -9.93 -39.07 15.26
N THR A 119 -11.14 -39.33 15.69
CA THR A 119 -11.64 -38.90 17.01
C THR A 119 -11.58 -40.00 18.04
N LYS A 120 -11.95 -41.22 17.66
CA LYS A 120 -11.94 -42.38 18.51
C LYS A 120 -11.62 -43.65 17.71
N ILE A 121 -11.00 -44.62 18.34
CA ILE A 121 -10.89 -45.97 17.84
C ILE A 121 -11.68 -46.86 18.83
N LEU A 122 -12.62 -47.65 18.29
CA LEU A 122 -13.44 -48.58 19.05
C LEU A 122 -13.00 -50.01 18.77
N ASP A 123 -13.19 -50.91 19.72
CA ASP A 123 -13.09 -52.37 19.51
C ASP A 123 -14.37 -52.89 18.83
N HIS A 124 -14.44 -54.19 18.60
CA HIS A 124 -15.59 -54.85 17.95
C HIS A 124 -16.87 -54.83 18.81
N ASP A 125 -16.73 -54.63 20.13
CA ASP A 125 -17.84 -54.52 21.07
C ASP A 125 -18.31 -53.08 21.29
N GLY A 126 -17.65 -52.09 20.62
CA GLY A 126 -17.95 -50.69 20.73
C GLY A 126 -17.29 -49.98 21.92
N ASN A 127 -16.38 -50.62 22.62
CA ASN A 127 -15.61 -49.99 23.70
C ASN A 127 -14.53 -49.07 23.11
N VAL A 128 -14.25 -47.98 23.77
CA VAL A 128 -13.23 -47.04 23.34
C VAL A 128 -11.84 -47.59 23.62
N LEU A 129 -11.07 -47.91 22.57
CA LEU A 129 -9.66 -48.30 22.66
C LEU A 129 -8.76 -47.08 22.75
N ILE A 130 -9.05 -46.05 21.93
CA ILE A 130 -8.32 -44.78 21.91
C ILE A 130 -9.33 -43.64 21.84
N ASP A 131 -9.26 -42.74 22.77
CA ASP A 131 -9.93 -41.45 22.70
C ASP A 131 -8.91 -40.38 22.32
N ASN A 132 -9.06 -39.83 21.12
CA ASN A 132 -8.21 -38.77 20.60
C ASN A 132 -8.91 -37.42 20.76
N THR A 133 -9.20 -37.06 22.02
CA THR A 133 -9.81 -35.77 22.37
C THR A 133 -8.92 -34.61 21.89
N PRO A 134 -9.47 -33.51 21.35
CA PRO A 134 -8.68 -32.37 20.90
C PRO A 134 -7.84 -31.78 22.02
N GLN A 135 -6.54 -31.57 21.73
CA GLN A 135 -5.65 -30.82 22.60
C GLN A 135 -5.62 -29.35 22.07
N THR A 136 -5.97 -28.44 22.92
CA THR A 136 -6.08 -27.02 22.56
C THR A 136 -5.35 -26.14 23.56
N HIS A 137 -4.84 -25.00 23.07
CA HIS A 137 -4.35 -23.91 23.90
C HIS A 137 -4.54 -22.57 23.16
N THR A 138 -4.54 -21.48 23.92
CA THR A 138 -4.67 -20.14 23.35
C THR A 138 -3.30 -19.62 22.92
N VAL A 139 -3.16 -19.26 21.65
CA VAL A 139 -1.95 -18.65 21.08
C VAL A 139 -2.12 -17.14 20.95
N LEU A 140 -3.26 -16.70 20.46
CA LEU A 140 -3.59 -15.28 20.25
C LEU A 140 -4.83 -14.89 21.04
N LYS A 141 -4.93 -13.61 21.38
CA LYS A 141 -6.22 -13.05 21.79
C LYS A 141 -7.18 -13.07 20.60
N ASP A 142 -8.48 -13.22 20.87
CA ASP A 142 -9.53 -13.19 19.84
C ASP A 142 -9.54 -11.88 19.06
N THR A 143 -9.36 -10.72 19.72
CA THR A 143 -9.22 -9.41 19.12
C THR A 143 -8.04 -9.35 18.12
N THR A 144 -6.92 -9.96 18.49
CA THR A 144 -5.72 -10.04 17.65
C THR A 144 -5.95 -10.91 16.42
N ALA A 145 -6.53 -12.10 16.61
CA ALA A 145 -6.87 -13.02 15.52
C ALA A 145 -7.84 -12.37 14.53
N TRP A 146 -8.82 -11.62 15.05
CA TRP A 146 -9.79 -10.89 14.22
C TRP A 146 -9.14 -9.73 13.44
N LEU A 147 -8.24 -8.94 14.07
CA LEU A 147 -7.53 -7.85 13.40
C LEU A 147 -6.67 -8.35 12.23
N ILE A 148 -5.97 -9.48 12.43
CA ILE A 148 -5.20 -10.16 11.36
C ILE A 148 -6.15 -10.65 10.27
N THR A 149 -7.27 -11.30 10.63
CA THR A 149 -8.29 -11.76 9.68
C THR A 149 -8.84 -10.60 8.85
N SER A 150 -9.14 -9.46 9.49
CA SER A 150 -9.59 -8.25 8.81
C SER A 150 -8.57 -7.75 7.78
N ALA A 151 -7.27 -7.70 8.12
CA ALA A 151 -6.23 -7.31 7.16
C ALA A 151 -6.06 -8.35 6.03
N MET A 152 -6.19 -9.66 6.34
CA MET A 152 -6.11 -10.72 5.33
C MET A 152 -7.35 -10.79 4.42
N LYS A 153 -8.51 -10.25 4.80
CA LYS A 153 -9.66 -10.02 3.89
C LYS A 153 -9.27 -9.03 2.80
N ASP A 154 -8.52 -7.98 3.12
CA ASP A 154 -8.04 -7.00 2.12
C ASP A 154 -7.07 -7.63 1.13
N VAL A 155 -6.25 -8.60 1.54
CA VAL A 155 -5.42 -9.40 0.62
C VAL A 155 -6.27 -10.05 -0.47
N MET A 156 -7.47 -10.56 -0.11
CA MET A 156 -8.38 -11.26 -1.02
C MET A 156 -9.17 -10.32 -1.92
N THR A 157 -9.43 -9.10 -1.51
CA THR A 157 -10.30 -8.15 -2.23
C THR A 157 -9.54 -7.13 -3.06
N GLN A 158 -8.35 -6.72 -2.63
CA GLN A 158 -7.57 -5.66 -3.28
C GLN A 158 -6.06 -5.91 -3.29
N GLY A 159 -5.60 -7.03 -2.74
CA GLY A 159 -4.19 -7.36 -2.60
C GLY A 159 -3.72 -8.53 -3.46
N THR A 160 -2.65 -9.17 -3.00
CA THR A 160 -1.97 -10.26 -3.72
C THR A 160 -2.78 -11.56 -3.83
N GLY A 161 -3.92 -11.65 -3.12
CA GLY A 161 -4.81 -12.82 -3.08
C GLY A 161 -6.06 -12.72 -3.96
N VAL A 162 -6.27 -11.64 -4.71
CA VAL A 162 -7.49 -11.39 -5.51
C VAL A 162 -7.85 -12.57 -6.42
N ALA A 163 -6.86 -13.23 -7.03
CA ALA A 163 -7.08 -14.41 -7.88
C ALA A 163 -7.67 -15.62 -7.14
N ALA A 164 -7.48 -15.70 -5.82
CA ALA A 164 -8.02 -16.76 -4.97
C ALA A 164 -9.38 -16.41 -4.35
N ASN A 165 -9.89 -15.19 -4.54
CA ASN A 165 -11.15 -14.77 -3.95
C ASN A 165 -12.33 -15.60 -4.48
N ILE A 166 -13.30 -15.90 -3.60
CA ILE A 166 -14.56 -16.59 -3.91
C ILE A 166 -15.74 -15.67 -3.62
N SER A 167 -16.86 -15.87 -4.32
CA SER A 167 -18.01 -14.96 -4.23
C SER A 167 -19.09 -15.42 -3.25
N ASN A 168 -19.09 -16.70 -2.90
CA ASN A 168 -20.14 -17.32 -2.09
C ASN A 168 -19.90 -17.27 -0.58
N MET A 169 -18.69 -16.89 -0.15
CA MET A 169 -18.31 -16.84 1.26
C MET A 169 -17.16 -15.81 1.46
N PRO A 170 -17.13 -15.04 2.54
CA PRO A 170 -15.97 -14.21 2.86
C PRO A 170 -14.77 -15.09 3.19
N VAL A 171 -13.63 -14.70 2.69
CA VAL A 171 -12.37 -15.41 2.90
C VAL A 171 -11.24 -14.47 3.28
N ALA A 172 -10.33 -14.98 4.08
CA ALA A 172 -9.09 -14.32 4.46
C ALA A 172 -7.91 -15.23 4.08
N GLY A 173 -6.82 -14.67 3.60
CA GLY A 173 -5.69 -15.49 3.18
C GLY A 173 -4.45 -14.71 2.82
N LYS A 174 -3.36 -15.45 2.56
CA LYS A 174 -2.06 -14.89 2.24
C LYS A 174 -1.31 -15.79 1.27
N SER A 175 -0.66 -15.19 0.29
CA SER A 175 0.27 -15.87 -0.62
C SER A 175 1.68 -15.90 -0.05
N GLY A 176 2.42 -16.96 -0.32
CA GLY A 176 3.85 -17.08 -0.12
C GLY A 176 4.53 -17.52 -1.41
N THR A 177 5.69 -16.93 -1.71
CA THR A 177 6.52 -17.31 -2.84
C THR A 177 7.97 -17.18 -2.43
N THR A 178 8.73 -18.27 -2.56
CA THR A 178 10.16 -18.25 -2.23
C THR A 178 11.00 -17.61 -3.34
N THR A 179 12.23 -17.24 -3.00
CA THR A 179 13.20 -16.67 -3.94
C THR A 179 13.35 -17.58 -5.17
N LYS A 180 13.33 -17.00 -6.36
CA LYS A 180 13.39 -17.69 -7.65
C LYS A 180 12.19 -18.60 -7.92
N ASN A 181 11.04 -18.37 -7.27
CA ASN A 181 9.79 -19.14 -7.46
C ASN A 181 9.96 -20.64 -7.24
N ARG A 182 10.75 -21.08 -6.27
CA ARG A 182 10.95 -22.50 -6.00
C ARG A 182 9.75 -23.13 -5.33
N ASP A 183 9.10 -22.36 -4.44
CA ASP A 183 7.86 -22.73 -3.79
C ASP A 183 6.80 -21.66 -4.03
N SER A 184 5.56 -22.09 -4.14
CA SER A 184 4.39 -21.26 -4.11
C SER A 184 3.42 -21.81 -3.09
N LEU A 185 2.94 -20.95 -2.19
CA LEU A 185 1.96 -21.28 -1.17
C LEU A 185 0.78 -20.34 -1.27
N PHE A 186 -0.39 -20.87 -0.94
CA PHE A 186 -1.54 -20.06 -0.62
C PHE A 186 -2.22 -20.67 0.60
N ALA A 187 -2.28 -19.90 1.68
CA ALA A 187 -2.92 -20.26 2.93
C ALA A 187 -4.09 -19.30 3.20
N GLY A 188 -5.24 -19.84 3.62
CA GLY A 188 -6.40 -19.02 3.90
C GLY A 188 -7.56 -19.85 4.43
N PHE A 189 -8.61 -19.14 4.81
CA PHE A 189 -9.78 -19.72 5.47
C PHE A 189 -11.06 -18.94 5.16
N SER A 190 -12.18 -19.62 5.29
CA SER A 190 -13.52 -19.05 5.44
C SER A 190 -13.94 -19.18 6.92
N PRO A 191 -15.11 -18.68 7.33
CA PRO A 191 -15.66 -18.96 8.67
C PRO A 191 -15.89 -20.45 8.98
N TYR A 192 -15.78 -21.34 7.99
CA TYR A 192 -16.05 -22.76 8.12
C TYR A 192 -14.82 -23.64 7.96
N TYR A 193 -13.91 -23.29 7.03
CA TYR A 193 -12.82 -24.18 6.63
C TYR A 193 -11.52 -23.41 6.44
N THR A 194 -10.43 -24.08 6.80
CA THR A 194 -9.05 -23.62 6.51
C THR A 194 -8.43 -24.55 5.46
N CYS A 195 -7.73 -23.95 4.50
CA CYS A 195 -7.04 -24.68 3.45
C CYS A 195 -5.67 -24.05 3.19
N VAL A 196 -4.65 -24.88 3.01
CA VAL A 196 -3.32 -24.48 2.56
C VAL A 196 -2.93 -25.32 1.37
N VAL A 197 -2.52 -24.67 0.30
CA VAL A 197 -2.00 -25.30 -0.92
C VAL A 197 -0.54 -24.93 -1.06
N TRP A 198 0.31 -25.94 -1.12
CA TRP A 198 1.71 -25.82 -1.47
C TRP A 198 1.95 -26.38 -2.87
N GLY A 199 2.89 -25.81 -3.57
CA GLY A 199 3.37 -26.31 -4.83
C GLY A 199 4.84 -26.02 -5.02
N GLY A 200 5.58 -27.04 -5.42
CA GLY A 200 7.02 -27.03 -5.64
C GLY A 200 7.46 -28.32 -6.30
N TYR A 201 8.74 -28.42 -6.63
CA TYR A 201 9.38 -29.63 -7.11
C TYR A 201 10.25 -30.23 -6.00
N ASP A 202 10.31 -31.55 -5.91
CA ASP A 202 11.12 -32.27 -4.91
C ASP A 202 12.62 -31.97 -5.04
N ASP A 203 13.09 -31.69 -6.27
CA ASP A 203 14.45 -31.29 -6.57
C ASP A 203 14.71 -29.78 -6.38
N ASN A 204 13.72 -29.07 -5.84
CA ASN A 204 13.77 -27.62 -5.61
C ASN A 204 14.01 -26.79 -6.90
N SER A 205 13.59 -27.28 -8.06
CA SER A 205 13.61 -26.56 -9.33
C SER A 205 12.63 -25.38 -9.34
N PRO A 206 12.91 -24.29 -10.07
CA PRO A 206 12.00 -23.16 -10.16
C PRO A 206 10.68 -23.54 -10.85
N LEU A 207 9.56 -23.07 -10.28
CA LEU A 207 8.23 -23.19 -10.87
C LEU A 207 8.11 -22.26 -12.10
N LYS A 208 7.47 -22.74 -13.15
CA LYS A 208 7.14 -21.91 -14.35
C LYS A 208 6.08 -20.85 -14.04
N SER A 209 5.17 -21.15 -13.10
CA SER A 209 4.11 -20.22 -12.66
C SER A 209 3.80 -20.47 -11.18
N THR A 210 3.52 -19.41 -10.44
CA THR A 210 3.09 -19.44 -9.04
C THR A 210 1.58 -19.22 -8.88
N ARG A 211 0.85 -19.05 -9.98
CA ARG A 211 -0.61 -18.77 -9.96
C ARG A 211 -1.45 -19.99 -9.59
N TYR A 212 -0.98 -21.20 -9.91
CA TYR A 212 -1.78 -22.40 -9.78
C TYR A 212 -2.19 -22.72 -8.34
N THR A 213 -1.36 -22.40 -7.35
CA THR A 213 -1.73 -22.61 -5.93
C THR A 213 -2.95 -21.80 -5.53
N LYS A 214 -3.08 -20.57 -6.02
CA LYS A 214 -4.28 -19.72 -5.82
C LYS A 214 -5.50 -20.30 -6.52
N ASN A 215 -5.33 -20.80 -7.74
CA ASN A 215 -6.42 -21.41 -8.50
C ASN A 215 -6.93 -22.70 -7.88
N VAL A 216 -6.01 -23.58 -7.42
CA VAL A 216 -6.35 -24.83 -6.71
C VAL A 216 -7.07 -24.48 -5.39
N TRP A 217 -6.50 -23.55 -4.60
CA TRP A 217 -7.12 -23.11 -3.36
C TRP A 217 -8.54 -22.59 -3.58
N LYS A 218 -8.72 -21.72 -4.59
CA LYS A 218 -10.02 -21.20 -4.97
C LYS A 218 -11.01 -22.29 -5.31
N ALA A 219 -10.63 -23.23 -6.17
CA ALA A 219 -11.48 -24.34 -6.59
C ALA A 219 -11.93 -25.22 -5.40
N VAL A 220 -10.98 -25.54 -4.49
CA VAL A 220 -11.29 -26.29 -3.26
C VAL A 220 -12.25 -25.51 -2.39
N MET A 221 -11.95 -24.24 -2.08
CA MET A 221 -12.74 -23.44 -1.15
C MET A 221 -14.14 -23.11 -1.71
N GLN A 222 -14.28 -22.88 -3.02
CA GLN A 222 -15.60 -22.73 -3.63
C GLN A 222 -16.45 -23.99 -3.42
N ARG A 223 -15.86 -25.17 -3.63
CA ARG A 223 -16.59 -26.45 -3.54
C ARG A 223 -16.95 -26.81 -2.09
N VAL A 224 -16.04 -26.64 -1.14
CA VAL A 224 -16.33 -27.00 0.27
C VAL A 224 -17.28 -26.01 0.96
N ASN A 225 -17.40 -24.77 0.45
CA ASN A 225 -18.34 -23.78 0.94
C ASN A 225 -19.68 -23.76 0.15
N GLU A 226 -19.84 -24.63 -0.85
CA GLU A 226 -21.08 -24.72 -1.63
C GLU A 226 -22.23 -25.23 -0.76
N GLY A 227 -23.36 -24.51 -0.79
CA GLY A 227 -24.55 -24.85 -0.03
C GLY A 227 -24.49 -24.51 1.47
N LEU A 228 -23.38 -23.97 1.97
CA LEU A 228 -23.32 -23.47 3.33
C LEU A 228 -23.99 -22.09 3.44
N GLU A 229 -24.56 -21.83 4.61
CA GLU A 229 -25.10 -20.51 4.94
C GLU A 229 -24.01 -19.44 4.87
N TYR A 230 -24.31 -18.31 4.23
CA TYR A 230 -23.37 -17.16 4.21
C TYR A 230 -23.19 -16.62 5.63
N ARG A 231 -21.94 -16.56 6.09
CA ARG A 231 -21.57 -16.04 7.40
C ARG A 231 -20.27 -15.25 7.31
N ASP A 232 -20.21 -14.04 7.88
CA ASP A 232 -18.94 -13.32 8.00
C ASP A 232 -18.17 -13.77 9.25
N PHE A 233 -16.91 -13.37 9.32
CA PHE A 233 -16.08 -13.57 10.51
C PHE A 233 -16.66 -12.77 11.67
N GLU A 234 -16.93 -13.46 12.76
CA GLU A 234 -17.50 -12.85 13.95
C GLU A 234 -16.52 -11.86 14.57
N LYS A 235 -16.99 -10.61 14.73
CA LYS A 235 -16.20 -9.56 15.38
C LYS A 235 -16.33 -9.71 16.90
N PRO A 236 -15.22 -9.97 17.63
CA PRO A 236 -15.26 -10.11 19.08
C PRO A 236 -15.56 -8.78 19.76
N GLU A 237 -15.97 -8.87 21.03
CA GLU A 237 -16.00 -7.70 21.91
C GLU A 237 -14.59 -7.08 22.03
N GLY A 238 -14.52 -5.78 22.34
CA GLY A 238 -13.24 -5.08 22.49
C GLY A 238 -12.57 -4.69 21.17
N ILE A 239 -13.28 -4.67 20.04
CA ILE A 239 -12.82 -4.04 18.80
C ILE A 239 -13.50 -2.68 18.63
N GLU A 240 -12.70 -1.64 18.61
CA GLU A 240 -13.07 -0.24 18.40
C GLU A 240 -12.63 0.23 17.00
N THR A 241 -13.16 1.36 16.56
CA THR A 241 -12.79 1.98 15.28
C THR A 241 -12.38 3.42 15.48
N ALA A 242 -11.42 3.89 14.66
CA ALA A 242 -11.06 5.30 14.60
C ALA A 242 -10.78 5.71 13.17
N THR A 243 -11.01 6.99 12.88
CA THR A 243 -10.64 7.61 11.60
C THR A 243 -9.20 8.10 11.69
N VAL A 244 -8.32 7.47 10.92
CA VAL A 244 -6.88 7.67 11.00
C VAL A 244 -6.28 8.07 9.66
N CYS A 245 -5.07 8.61 9.71
CA CYS A 245 -4.26 8.93 8.55
C CYS A 245 -3.40 7.73 8.17
N LYS A 246 -3.42 7.34 6.89
CA LYS A 246 -2.59 6.24 6.34
C LYS A 246 -1.08 6.48 6.50
N LYS A 247 -0.65 7.74 6.55
CA LYS A 247 0.77 8.09 6.61
C LYS A 247 1.35 8.10 8.02
N SER A 248 0.54 8.39 9.04
CA SER A 248 1.00 8.42 10.43
C SER A 248 0.42 7.30 11.31
N GLY A 249 -0.70 6.67 10.90
CA GLY A 249 -1.45 5.75 11.74
C GLY A 249 -2.17 6.44 12.92
N LYS A 250 -2.06 7.75 13.07
CA LYS A 250 -2.66 8.58 14.10
C LYS A 250 -4.01 9.14 13.63
N LEU A 251 -4.77 9.79 14.51
CA LEU A 251 -6.05 10.41 14.17
C LEU A 251 -5.89 11.39 13.01
N ALA A 252 -6.75 11.28 12.02
CA ALA A 252 -6.69 12.14 10.84
C ALA A 252 -7.08 13.57 11.17
N VAL A 253 -6.42 14.54 10.51
CA VAL A 253 -6.72 15.97 10.61
C VAL A 253 -7.45 16.40 9.34
N ALA A 254 -8.72 16.84 9.50
CA ALA A 254 -9.54 17.31 8.41
C ALA A 254 -8.94 18.56 7.74
N GLY A 255 -9.02 18.63 6.41
CA GLY A 255 -8.43 19.71 5.59
C GLY A 255 -6.90 19.61 5.48
N ILE A 256 -6.30 18.52 6.00
CA ILE A 256 -4.86 18.23 5.87
C ILE A 256 -4.67 16.81 5.33
N CYS A 257 -5.04 15.75 6.07
CA CYS A 257 -4.83 14.38 5.64
C CYS A 257 -5.68 13.98 4.42
N ASP A 258 -6.85 14.57 4.27
CA ASP A 258 -7.75 14.41 3.12
C ASP A 258 -7.36 15.25 1.90
N CYS A 259 -6.41 16.19 2.08
CA CYS A 259 -5.89 17.09 1.04
C CYS A 259 -4.45 16.74 0.60
N ASP A 260 -3.97 15.52 0.86
CA ASP A 260 -2.67 15.04 0.34
C ASP A 260 -2.68 15.09 -1.20
N PRO A 261 -1.60 15.55 -1.86
CA PRO A 261 -1.53 15.63 -3.32
C PRO A 261 -1.76 14.29 -4.05
N ARG A 262 -1.57 13.16 -3.39
CA ARG A 262 -1.82 11.81 -3.92
C ARG A 262 -3.26 11.32 -3.73
N GLY A 263 -4.11 12.15 -3.15
CA GLY A 263 -5.49 11.84 -2.80
C GLY A 263 -5.70 11.62 -1.31
N ASN A 264 -6.95 11.39 -0.94
CA ASN A 264 -7.37 11.25 0.44
C ASN A 264 -6.61 10.13 1.19
N GLN A 265 -5.89 10.48 2.26
CA GLN A 265 -5.16 9.57 3.13
C GLN A 265 -5.93 9.23 4.41
N VAL A 266 -7.21 9.51 4.47
CA VAL A 266 -8.06 9.25 5.64
C VAL A 266 -8.84 7.95 5.42
N TYR A 267 -8.86 7.07 6.44
CA TYR A 267 -9.66 5.84 6.42
C TYR A 267 -10.05 5.44 7.86
N THR A 268 -11.02 4.54 7.95
CA THR A 268 -11.42 3.94 9.23
C THR A 268 -10.62 2.67 9.47
N GLU A 269 -9.94 2.58 10.61
CA GLU A 269 -9.18 1.41 11.04
C GLU A 269 -9.77 0.80 12.30
N TYR A 270 -9.49 -0.48 12.52
CA TYR A 270 -9.91 -1.26 13.67
C TYR A 270 -8.77 -1.40 14.69
N PHE A 271 -9.13 -1.34 15.95
CA PHE A 271 -8.20 -1.40 17.07
C PHE A 271 -8.75 -2.29 18.19
N ALA A 272 -7.87 -2.99 18.90
CA ALA A 272 -8.26 -3.55 20.18
C ALA A 272 -8.53 -2.41 21.20
N SER A 273 -9.50 -2.59 22.09
CA SER A 273 -9.82 -1.61 23.13
C SER A 273 -8.59 -1.20 23.91
N GLY A 274 -8.45 0.11 24.10
CA GLY A 274 -7.29 0.72 24.76
C GLY A 274 -6.06 0.91 23.88
N THR A 275 -6.11 0.55 22.56
CA THR A 275 -5.02 0.78 21.61
C THR A 275 -5.38 1.80 20.54
N VAL A 276 -6.56 2.40 20.61
CA VAL A 276 -6.99 3.48 19.71
C VAL A 276 -6.04 4.68 19.84
N PRO A 277 -5.56 5.28 18.73
CA PRO A 277 -4.71 6.45 18.78
C PRO A 277 -5.38 7.63 19.47
N THR A 278 -4.61 8.33 20.31
CA THR A 278 -5.04 9.58 20.94
C THR A 278 -4.37 10.81 20.34
N GLU A 279 -3.27 10.60 19.63
CA GLU A 279 -2.50 11.65 18.96
C GLU A 279 -3.05 11.92 17.57
N ILE A 280 -3.02 13.17 17.14
CA ILE A 280 -3.35 13.57 15.75
C ILE A 280 -2.17 13.36 14.82
N CYS A 281 -2.45 13.32 13.51
CA CYS A 281 -1.44 13.16 12.47
C CYS A 281 -0.35 14.22 12.59
N ASP A 282 0.90 13.75 12.60
CA ASP A 282 2.13 14.55 12.66
C ASP A 282 3.01 14.37 11.41
N HIS A 283 2.54 13.59 10.42
CA HIS A 283 3.27 13.36 9.18
C HIS A 283 2.82 14.27 8.04
N HIS A 284 1.67 14.93 8.15
CA HIS A 284 1.22 15.90 7.19
C HIS A 284 1.36 17.33 7.74
N VAL A 285 1.87 18.22 6.93
CA VAL A 285 1.99 19.65 7.25
C VAL A 285 1.54 20.50 6.07
N ARG A 286 0.86 21.60 6.38
CA ARG A 286 0.54 22.63 5.38
C ARG A 286 1.69 23.65 5.33
N ALA A 287 2.26 23.87 4.16
CA ALA A 287 3.27 24.89 3.95
C ALA A 287 2.95 25.75 2.72
N THR A 288 3.26 27.04 2.80
CA THR A 288 3.10 27.99 1.71
C THR A 288 4.48 28.33 1.15
N ILE A 289 4.67 28.06 -0.13
CA ILE A 289 5.91 28.29 -0.86
C ILE A 289 5.74 29.53 -1.73
N CYS A 290 6.76 30.37 -1.77
CA CYS A 290 6.87 31.45 -2.75
C CYS A 290 7.38 30.88 -4.08
N THR A 291 6.59 31.00 -5.15
CA THR A 291 6.93 30.44 -6.46
C THR A 291 8.10 31.15 -7.12
N ALA A 292 8.42 32.40 -6.72
CA ALA A 292 9.56 33.14 -7.25
C ALA A 292 10.91 32.68 -6.67
N SER A 293 10.95 32.27 -5.40
CA SER A 293 12.16 31.81 -4.72
C SER A 293 12.23 30.30 -4.50
N MET A 294 11.08 29.59 -4.65
CA MET A 294 10.90 28.19 -4.29
C MET A 294 11.24 27.88 -2.82
N LYS A 295 11.08 28.88 -1.93
CA LYS A 295 11.30 28.82 -0.48
C LYS A 295 10.00 29.08 0.28
N ILE A 296 9.97 28.84 1.60
CA ILE A 296 8.83 29.19 2.45
C ILE A 296 8.50 30.68 2.27
N ALA A 297 7.25 30.95 1.96
CA ALA A 297 6.78 32.33 1.76
C ALA A 297 6.83 33.11 3.08
N ASN A 298 7.19 34.39 2.99
CA ASN A 298 7.15 35.35 4.08
C ASN A 298 6.00 36.34 3.93
N GLU A 299 5.87 37.28 4.84
CA GLU A 299 4.83 38.31 4.85
C GLU A 299 4.90 39.28 3.67
N PHE A 300 6.08 39.42 3.04
CA PHE A 300 6.32 40.31 1.91
C PHE A 300 6.04 39.67 0.54
N CYS A 301 5.78 38.36 0.49
CA CYS A 301 5.46 37.69 -0.76
C CYS A 301 4.07 38.12 -1.25
N PRO A 302 3.94 38.59 -2.52
CA PRO A 302 2.63 38.84 -3.14
C PRO A 302 1.77 37.58 -3.14
N GLU A 303 0.45 37.71 -2.99
CA GLU A 303 -0.49 36.61 -2.91
C GLU A 303 -0.44 35.70 -4.15
N GLU A 304 -0.24 36.30 -5.35
CA GLU A 304 -0.09 35.59 -6.62
C GLU A 304 1.17 34.71 -6.70
N THR A 305 2.15 34.98 -5.84
CA THR A 305 3.37 34.14 -5.74
C THR A 305 3.30 33.10 -4.63
N LYS A 306 2.23 33.07 -3.85
CA LYS A 306 2.04 32.13 -2.76
C LYS A 306 1.32 30.87 -3.23
N GLN A 307 1.94 29.72 -3.05
CA GLN A 307 1.32 28.42 -3.31
C GLN A 307 1.31 27.59 -2.02
N THR A 308 0.11 27.30 -1.54
CA THR A 308 -0.08 26.47 -0.33
C THR A 308 -0.37 25.02 -0.72
N ASN A 309 0.45 24.12 -0.22
CA ASN A 309 0.33 22.69 -0.44
C ASN A 309 0.42 21.91 0.88
N ILE A 310 -0.02 20.67 0.83
CA ILE A 310 0.21 19.69 1.89
C ILE A 310 1.47 18.90 1.56
N TYR A 311 2.35 18.75 2.53
CA TYR A 311 3.61 18.02 2.44
C TYR A 311 3.64 16.91 3.49
N ILE A 312 4.52 15.93 3.27
CA ILE A 312 4.91 14.92 4.26
C ILE A 312 6.17 15.40 4.97
N ILE A 313 6.24 15.21 6.28
CA ILE A 313 7.45 15.41 7.09
C ILE A 313 7.97 14.08 7.62
N GLY A 314 9.29 13.95 7.70
CA GLY A 314 9.95 12.68 7.99
C GLY A 314 9.94 11.74 6.78
N GLY A 315 10.43 10.53 6.96
CA GLY A 315 10.52 9.54 5.88
C GLY A 315 11.71 9.73 4.95
N SER A 316 11.81 8.84 3.97
CA SER A 316 12.95 8.77 3.06
C SER A 316 12.66 9.45 1.73
N ALA A 317 13.59 10.28 1.26
CA ALA A 317 13.55 10.85 -0.08
C ALA A 317 13.61 9.77 -1.20
N ASN A 318 14.12 8.58 -0.86
CA ASN A 318 14.22 7.44 -1.78
C ASN A 318 13.01 6.49 -1.69
N SER A 319 11.85 7.02 -1.36
CA SER A 319 10.58 6.29 -1.29
C SER A 319 9.50 6.99 -2.12
N GLY A 320 8.31 6.38 -2.19
CA GLY A 320 7.15 6.98 -2.85
C GLY A 320 6.66 8.29 -2.21
N ASP A 321 7.08 8.59 -0.99
CA ASP A 321 6.81 9.86 -0.33
C ASP A 321 7.81 10.96 -0.74
N GLY A 322 8.98 10.60 -1.30
CA GLY A 322 10.07 11.51 -1.62
C GLY A 322 9.65 12.80 -2.36
N PRO A 323 8.85 12.72 -3.44
CA PRO A 323 8.41 13.92 -4.17
C PRO A 323 7.49 14.86 -3.38
N TYR A 324 6.95 14.40 -2.26
CA TYR A 324 5.97 15.11 -1.42
C TYR A 324 6.54 15.55 -0.07
N LEU A 325 7.84 15.33 0.14
CA LEU A 325 8.50 15.69 1.40
C LEU A 325 8.71 17.20 1.50
N LEU A 326 8.41 17.75 2.68
CA LEU A 326 8.97 19.01 3.10
C LEU A 326 10.35 18.72 3.71
N SER A 327 11.41 18.90 2.91
CA SER A 327 12.78 18.68 3.41
C SER A 327 13.14 19.67 4.51
N ASP A 328 14.06 19.30 5.40
CA ASP A 328 14.56 20.19 6.45
C ASP A 328 15.18 21.46 5.86
N GLU A 329 15.82 21.36 4.69
CA GLU A 329 16.38 22.50 3.97
C GLU A 329 15.27 23.47 3.54
N LEU A 330 14.18 22.95 2.94
CA LEU A 330 13.03 23.77 2.51
C LEU A 330 12.29 24.32 3.74
N ALA A 331 12.04 23.53 4.76
CA ALA A 331 11.33 23.94 5.98
C ALA A 331 12.03 25.10 6.70
N ASN A 332 13.37 25.11 6.67
CA ASN A 332 14.19 26.16 7.29
C ASN A 332 14.57 27.30 6.33
N SER A 333 14.08 27.26 5.08
CA SER A 333 14.29 28.32 4.10
C SER A 333 13.20 29.38 4.20
N THR A 334 13.56 30.63 3.96
CA THR A 334 12.56 31.73 3.86
C THR A 334 12.82 32.48 2.56
N CYS A 335 11.75 32.94 1.92
CA CYS A 335 11.84 33.71 0.68
C CYS A 335 12.83 34.88 0.85
N ASP A 336 13.81 34.94 -0.03
CA ASP A 336 14.85 35.97 -0.10
C ASP A 336 14.68 36.91 -1.28
N VAL A 337 13.68 36.68 -2.13
CA VAL A 337 13.31 37.50 -3.28
C VAL A 337 12.43 38.68 -2.83
N HIS A 338 11.49 38.45 -1.91
CA HIS A 338 10.55 39.47 -1.43
C HIS A 338 10.94 39.90 0.00
N ASN A 339 11.12 41.20 0.18
CA ASN A 339 11.42 41.85 1.46
C ASN A 339 10.78 43.22 1.55
N ALA A 340 10.90 43.90 2.68
CA ALA A 340 10.29 45.22 2.89
C ALA A 340 10.74 46.27 1.85
N SER A 341 11.93 46.15 1.29
CA SER A 341 12.46 47.10 0.28
C SER A 341 11.90 46.83 -1.12
N THR A 342 11.60 45.56 -1.49
CA THR A 342 11.01 45.23 -2.79
C THR A 342 9.56 45.73 -2.91
N ASN A 343 8.79 45.65 -1.82
CA ASN A 343 7.42 46.17 -1.81
C ASN A 343 7.33 47.71 -1.91
N THR A 344 8.38 48.43 -1.45
CA THR A 344 8.45 49.87 -1.60
C THR A 344 8.91 50.30 -3.00
N THR A 345 9.73 49.51 -3.68
CA THR A 345 10.18 49.80 -5.06
C THR A 345 9.04 49.65 -6.07
N ASP A 346 8.22 48.61 -5.97
CA ASP A 346 7.04 48.44 -6.84
C ASP A 346 5.98 49.52 -6.61
N ALA A 347 5.81 49.99 -5.37
CA ALA A 347 4.93 51.13 -5.06
C ALA A 347 5.47 52.43 -5.61
N LEU A 348 6.80 52.63 -5.61
CA LEU A 348 7.45 53.83 -6.14
C LEU A 348 7.48 53.85 -7.68
N GLU A 349 7.66 52.70 -8.33
CA GLU A 349 7.59 52.56 -9.80
C GLU A 349 6.17 52.82 -10.31
N ASN A 350 5.15 52.35 -9.59
CA ASN A 350 3.75 52.66 -9.91
C ASN A 350 3.41 54.15 -9.70
N ILE A 351 3.99 54.83 -8.70
CA ILE A 351 3.80 56.27 -8.48
C ILE A 351 4.60 57.05 -9.53
N GLY A 352 5.83 56.62 -9.87
CA GLY A 352 6.67 57.22 -10.93
C GLY A 352 6.00 57.11 -12.30
N GLY A 353 5.36 56.00 -12.63
CA GLY A 353 4.60 55.79 -13.85
C GLY A 353 3.34 56.68 -13.97
N PHE A 354 2.74 57.06 -12.83
CA PHE A 354 1.61 58.01 -12.79
C PHE A 354 2.05 59.46 -12.99
N LEU A 355 3.20 59.87 -12.45
CA LEU A 355 3.74 61.21 -12.61
C LEU A 355 4.25 61.45 -14.03
N ASP A 356 4.87 60.43 -14.66
CA ASP A 356 5.37 60.54 -16.05
C ASP A 356 4.23 60.58 -17.10
N LYS A 357 3.07 60.00 -16.80
CA LYS A 357 1.88 60.09 -17.64
C LYS A 357 1.18 61.46 -17.52
N ASN A 358 1.26 62.12 -16.38
CA ASN A 358 0.68 63.46 -16.18
C ASN A 358 1.56 64.55 -16.74
N GLU A 359 2.92 64.45 -16.69
CA GLU A 359 3.80 65.44 -17.36
C GLU A 359 3.73 65.38 -18.89
N LYS A 360 3.41 64.23 -19.49
CA LYS A 360 3.19 64.16 -20.95
C LYS A 360 1.85 64.68 -21.41
N LYS A 361 0.87 64.86 -20.53
CA LYS A 361 -0.44 65.48 -20.86
C LYS A 361 -0.39 67.00 -20.85
N ASP A 362 0.43 67.64 -20.01
CA ASP A 362 0.54 69.06 -19.90
C ASP A 362 1.46 69.69 -20.95
N LYS A 363 2.20 68.92 -21.75
CA LYS A 363 3.04 69.45 -22.87
C LYS A 363 2.39 69.34 -24.24
N LYS A 364 1.12 68.91 -24.35
CA LYS A 364 0.44 68.76 -25.66
C LYS A 364 -0.55 69.88 -26.03
N ASP A 365 -0.75 70.90 -25.16
CA ASP A 365 -1.74 71.92 -25.37
C ASP A 365 -1.14 73.33 -25.62
N LYS A 366 0.09 73.44 -26.13
CA LYS A 366 0.63 74.70 -26.61
C LYS A 366 1.51 74.54 -27.84
N LYS A 367 0.88 74.62 -29.03
CA LYS A 367 1.36 75.27 -30.25
C LYS A 367 0.37 75.04 -31.40
N ASP A 368 -0.41 76.04 -31.60
CA ASP A 368 -0.64 76.93 -32.72
C ASP A 368 -0.72 76.37 -34.14
N ASN A 369 -1.89 76.57 -34.66
CA ASN A 369 -2.28 76.97 -36.04
C ASN A 369 -1.14 77.48 -36.92
N THR A 370 -0.97 76.84 -38.08
CA THR A 370 -0.96 77.51 -39.39
C THR A 370 -1.16 76.50 -40.50
N ASN A 371 -2.03 76.88 -41.43
CA ASN A 371 -2.37 76.26 -42.71
C ASN A 371 -1.14 75.88 -43.55
N ASP A 372 -1.22 74.89 -44.41
CA ASP A 372 -1.60 74.96 -45.79
C ASP A 372 -1.52 73.58 -46.50
N ASN A 373 -2.55 73.39 -47.30
CA ASN A 373 -2.71 72.68 -48.54
C ASN A 373 -1.51 71.79 -49.05
N ASP A 374 -1.79 70.60 -49.38
CA ASP A 374 -2.02 70.11 -50.72
C ASP A 374 -2.15 68.57 -50.74
N ASN A 375 -3.25 68.11 -51.30
CA ASN A 375 -3.56 66.78 -51.84
C ASN A 375 -2.98 66.72 -53.27
N PRO A 376 -2.88 65.66 -54.04
CA PRO A 376 -3.60 64.38 -53.94
C PRO A 376 -2.83 63.11 -54.45
N ASN A 377 -3.58 62.02 -54.40
CA ASN A 377 -3.50 60.80 -55.24
C ASN A 377 -2.42 59.77 -54.83
N ASP A 378 -2.61 58.55 -54.87
CA ASP A 378 -3.59 57.68 -55.55
C ASP A 378 -3.46 56.26 -55.05
N ASP A 379 -4.56 55.62 -55.08
CA ASP A 379 -4.82 54.21 -55.49
C ASP A 379 -4.28 53.00 -54.71
N ASN A 380 -5.21 52.39 -54.07
CA ASN A 380 -5.87 51.21 -54.60
C ASN A 380 -5.45 49.83 -54.02
N LYS A 381 -6.50 49.24 -53.48
CA LYS A 381 -6.86 47.80 -53.50
C LYS A 381 -6.53 46.91 -52.30
N ASN A 382 -7.58 46.74 -51.56
CA ASN A 382 -8.06 45.46 -51.07
C ASN A 382 -8.46 44.55 -52.27
N PRO A 383 -8.55 43.26 -52.27
CA PRO A 383 -9.33 42.49 -51.32
C PRO A 383 -8.87 41.04 -51.03
N ASP A 384 -9.49 40.56 -49.97
CA ASP A 384 -10.08 39.20 -49.81
C ASP A 384 -9.25 37.93 -49.98
N ASN A 385 -9.37 37.14 -49.02
CA ASN A 385 -9.97 35.79 -49.04
C ASN A 385 -9.21 34.67 -48.32
N ASN A 386 -9.87 34.20 -47.31
CA ASN A 386 -10.23 32.77 -47.08
C ASN A 386 -9.19 31.69 -47.47
N ASN A 387 -8.86 30.90 -46.52
CA ASN A 387 -9.20 29.48 -46.38
C ASN A 387 -8.15 28.71 -45.59
N ASN A 388 -8.64 28.09 -44.53
CA ASN A 388 -8.16 26.79 -44.04
C ASN A 388 -8.39 25.79 -45.22
N PRO A 389 -7.67 24.70 -45.42
CA PRO A 389 -7.49 23.62 -44.44
C PRO A 389 -6.17 22.81 -44.56
N ASP A 390 -6.11 21.81 -43.73
CA ASP A 390 -5.45 20.52 -43.87
C ASP A 390 -4.02 20.30 -43.38
N THR A 391 -3.98 19.40 -42.38
CA THR A 391 -2.92 18.45 -42.07
C THR A 391 -2.37 17.73 -43.34
N PRO A 392 -1.13 17.23 -43.32
CA PRO A 392 -0.89 15.88 -42.76
C PRO A 392 0.47 15.68 -42.06
N SER A 393 0.43 14.74 -41.14
CA SER A 393 1.21 13.51 -40.95
C SER A 393 2.69 13.52 -41.37
N ASP A 394 3.59 13.05 -40.49
CA ASP A 394 4.11 11.69 -40.52
C ASP A 394 5.25 11.47 -39.54
N ASP A 395 5.13 10.32 -38.94
CA ASP A 395 6.16 9.33 -38.60
C ASP A 395 7.14 9.58 -37.45
N ASN A 396 6.88 8.90 -36.32
CA ASN A 396 7.92 8.03 -35.75
C ASN A 396 7.32 6.82 -35.04
N LYS A 397 7.64 5.68 -35.64
CA LYS A 397 7.41 4.33 -35.13
C LYS A 397 8.25 4.10 -33.88
N ASN A 398 7.65 3.51 -32.86
CA ASN A 398 8.32 2.53 -32.02
C ASN A 398 7.35 1.39 -31.75
N ASP A 399 7.77 0.26 -32.25
CA ASP A 399 7.19 -1.06 -32.07
C ASP A 399 7.32 -1.47 -30.60
N ASP A 400 6.22 -1.85 -29.98
CA ASP A 400 6.20 -2.76 -28.86
C ASP A 400 5.08 -3.79 -29.09
N ASP A 401 5.55 -4.95 -29.50
CA ASP A 401 4.80 -6.19 -29.67
C ASP A 401 4.14 -6.61 -28.35
N ASN A 402 2.84 -6.48 -28.26
CA ASN A 402 2.03 -7.17 -27.27
C ASN A 402 1.15 -8.19 -27.99
N LYS A 403 1.65 -9.41 -28.09
CA LYS A 403 0.88 -10.57 -28.57
C LYS A 403 0.04 -11.12 -27.42
N ASN A 404 -1.25 -10.89 -27.52
CA ASN A 404 -2.27 -11.72 -26.92
C ASN A 404 -2.35 -13.03 -27.72
N ASP A 405 -2.01 -14.13 -27.09
CA ASP A 405 -2.39 -15.45 -27.54
C ASP A 405 -3.55 -15.95 -26.68
N ASP A 406 -4.75 -15.78 -27.22
CA ASP A 406 -5.93 -16.57 -26.92
C ASP A 406 -5.75 -17.93 -27.65
N ASP A 407 -5.45 -18.97 -26.89
CA ASP A 407 -5.63 -20.34 -27.36
C ASP A 407 -6.58 -21.09 -26.44
N ASN A 408 -7.80 -21.11 -26.93
CA ASN A 408 -8.86 -22.03 -26.61
C ASN A 408 -8.55 -23.35 -27.30
N ASN A 409 -8.24 -24.41 -26.57
CA ASN A 409 -8.41 -25.77 -27.04
C ASN A 409 -8.76 -26.71 -25.89
N ASN A 410 -10.04 -27.01 -25.84
CA ASN A 410 -10.62 -28.18 -25.23
C ASN A 410 -10.21 -29.39 -26.05
N ASP A 411 -9.56 -30.35 -25.42
CA ASP A 411 -9.66 -31.76 -25.77
C ASP A 411 -9.21 -32.58 -24.58
N PHE A 412 -10.17 -33.01 -23.77
CA PHE A 412 -10.01 -34.13 -22.85
C PHE A 412 -10.59 -35.37 -23.53
N GLU A 413 -9.74 -36.16 -24.15
CA GLU A 413 -10.04 -37.54 -24.45
C GLU A 413 -9.95 -38.41 -23.20
N ASN A 414 -11.03 -39.15 -23.02
CA ASN A 414 -11.23 -40.18 -22.01
C ASN A 414 -10.53 -41.47 -22.49
N PRO A 415 -9.66 -42.11 -21.72
CA PRO A 415 -9.27 -43.49 -22.04
C PRO A 415 -10.27 -44.48 -21.38
N SER A 416 -10.86 -45.25 -22.24
CA SER A 416 -11.70 -46.40 -22.02
C SER A 416 -11.01 -47.49 -21.16
N GLU A 417 -11.85 -48.13 -20.33
CA GLU A 417 -11.62 -49.42 -19.68
C GLU A 417 -11.24 -50.50 -20.67
N GLU A 418 -10.22 -51.30 -20.32
CA GLU A 418 -10.05 -52.74 -20.57
C GLU A 418 -8.96 -53.24 -19.63
N GLY A 419 -9.23 -54.05 -18.64
CA GLY A 419 -9.36 -55.50 -18.58
C GLY A 419 -8.03 -56.16 -18.28
N GLU A 420 -7.75 -56.51 -17.03
CA GLU A 420 -7.49 -57.85 -16.46
C GLU A 420 -7.19 -57.72 -14.95
#